data_39e2b531e72d9854b09320e701d3844b
#
_entry.id   39e2b531e72d9854b09320e701d3844b
#
_cell.length_a   1.000
_cell.length_b   1.000
_cell.length_c   1.000
_cell.angle_alpha   90.00
_cell.angle_beta   90.00
_cell.angle_gamma   90.00
#
_symmetry.space_group_name_H-M   'P 1'
#
loop_
_entity.id
_entity.type
_entity.pdbx_description
1 polymer ?
#
loop_
_entity_poly.entity_id
_entity_poly.type
_entity_poly.pdbx_seq_one_letter_code
_entity_poly.pdbx_strand_id
1 'polypeptide(L)'
;MIFTSFESRPMKIISSINNVKIKYLKKLRSSNSFRKKEKKFYVEGLKELMLCIESGFIVDTIYCSSNMNEILEINSIKADYVIDNKIISQIMMRKTEGIFGIFNEKVNKINTIDFSKDEFVLILDRPEKPGNIGAIFRSYEAFGFKNIIIAETNLDIYNPIIIRSSLGAVFKLNILKFSFEGLKTLLKKEKFKIIVSDVDAKIPYNKVNLKEKIALVMGPEKSKVSNDFKKISDCVIGIPMYGDVDSLNLSVATSIILAESVNQRKIS
;
A
#
# COMPACT_ATOMS: atom_id res chain seq x y z
N MET A 1 -16.46 -8.04 26.07
CA MET A 1 -16.97 -6.71 26.48
C MET A 1 -16.20 -6.32 27.74
N ILE A 2 -15.07 -5.60 27.61
CA ILE A 2 -14.27 -5.08 28.73
C ILE A 2 -14.26 -3.57 28.54
N PHE A 3 -15.22 -2.90 29.16
CA PHE A 3 -15.21 -1.45 29.32
C PHE A 3 -14.25 -1.12 30.47
N THR A 4 -13.00 -0.79 30.14
CA THR A 4 -12.12 -0.10 31.10
C THR A 4 -12.56 1.35 31.18
N SER A 5 -12.93 1.81 32.36
CA SER A 5 -13.27 3.18 32.73
C SER A 5 -12.16 4.12 32.22
N PHE A 6 -12.52 4.99 31.26
CA PHE A 6 -11.61 6.00 30.74
C PHE A 6 -11.57 7.17 31.74
N GLU A 7 -10.52 7.23 32.55
CA GLU A 7 -10.15 8.48 33.24
C GLU A 7 -9.88 9.56 32.20
N SER A 8 -10.62 10.65 32.27
CA SER A 8 -10.47 11.84 31.41
C SER A 8 -9.19 12.58 31.75
N ARG A 9 -8.06 12.15 31.21
CA ARG A 9 -6.84 13.00 31.23
C ARG A 9 -7.09 14.21 30.32
N PRO A 10 -6.83 15.44 30.79
CA PRO A 10 -6.99 16.63 29.95
C PRO A 10 -6.11 16.53 28.73
N MET A 11 -6.68 16.76 27.54
CA MET A 11 -5.95 16.76 26.28
C MET A 11 -4.87 17.86 26.28
N LYS A 12 -3.67 17.51 25.86
CA LYS A 12 -2.54 18.46 25.82
C LYS A 12 -2.60 19.27 24.53
N ILE A 13 -2.63 20.58 24.65
CA ILE A 13 -2.68 21.51 23.50
C ILE A 13 -1.25 21.82 23.02
N ILE A 14 -1.02 21.74 21.71
CA ILE A 14 0.23 22.15 21.06
C ILE A 14 -0.03 23.41 20.24
N SER A 15 0.54 24.52 20.70
CA SER A 15 0.40 25.86 20.09
C SER A 15 1.68 26.39 19.42
N SER A 16 2.76 25.59 19.39
CA SER A 16 4.02 26.01 18.76
C SER A 16 4.48 25.03 17.68
N ILE A 17 4.81 25.54 16.50
CA ILE A 17 5.41 24.77 15.39
C ILE A 17 6.79 24.18 15.75
N ASN A 18 7.47 24.79 16.72
CA ASN A 18 8.77 24.34 17.21
C ASN A 18 8.69 23.23 18.26
N ASN A 19 7.48 22.84 18.65
CA ASN A 19 7.27 21.72 19.57
C ASN A 19 7.97 20.45 19.06
N VAL A 20 8.63 19.72 19.96
CA VAL A 20 9.39 18.50 19.63
C VAL A 20 8.51 17.47 18.95
N LYS A 21 7.25 17.33 19.35
CA LYS A 21 6.30 16.37 18.76
C LYS A 21 5.93 16.75 17.31
N ILE A 22 5.80 18.06 17.02
CA ILE A 22 5.56 18.53 15.65
C ILE A 22 6.78 18.28 14.76
N LYS A 23 7.98 18.52 15.29
CA LYS A 23 9.24 18.19 14.58
C LYS A 23 9.34 16.69 14.30
N TYR A 24 8.95 15.85 15.26
CA TYR A 24 8.93 14.40 15.11
C TYR A 24 7.93 13.95 14.01
N LEU A 25 6.68 14.45 14.04
CA LEU A 25 5.69 14.23 13.00
C LEU A 25 6.21 14.59 11.60
N LYS A 26 6.77 15.81 11.46
CA LYS A 26 7.35 16.26 10.19
C LYS A 26 8.45 15.31 9.71
N LYS A 27 9.29 14.83 10.61
CA LYS A 27 10.39 13.94 10.28
C LYS A 27 9.90 12.55 9.88
N LEU A 28 8.90 11.98 10.55
CA LEU A 28 8.23 10.73 10.13
C LEU A 28 7.59 10.89 8.75
N ARG A 29 6.94 12.02 8.48
CA ARG A 29 6.33 12.29 7.19
C ARG A 29 7.36 12.34 6.04
N SER A 30 8.49 13.03 6.26
CA SER A 30 9.43 13.35 5.18
C SER A 30 10.58 12.37 4.99
N SER A 31 10.99 11.61 6.02
CA SER A 31 12.22 10.82 6.01
C SER A 31 11.96 9.31 6.10
N ASN A 32 12.27 8.59 5.01
CA ASN A 32 12.25 7.13 4.96
C ASN A 32 13.23 6.50 5.97
N SER A 33 14.46 6.99 6.04
CA SER A 33 15.47 6.48 6.97
C SER A 33 15.03 6.65 8.43
N PHE A 34 14.31 7.73 8.73
CA PHE A 34 13.79 7.97 10.06
C PHE A 34 12.65 7.01 10.40
N ARG A 35 11.68 6.78 9.50
CA ARG A 35 10.61 5.77 9.70
C ARG A 35 11.19 4.38 9.94
N LYS A 36 12.15 3.96 9.13
CA LYS A 36 12.83 2.66 9.30
C LYS A 36 13.54 2.54 10.63
N LYS A 37 14.21 3.60 11.11
CA LYS A 37 14.90 3.63 12.41
C LYS A 37 13.91 3.51 13.56
N GLU A 38 12.86 4.31 13.53
CA GLU A 38 11.84 4.38 14.58
C GLU A 38 10.86 3.20 14.54
N LYS A 39 10.80 2.46 13.41
CA LYS A 39 9.79 1.42 13.12
C LYS A 39 8.36 1.96 13.30
N LYS A 40 8.16 3.22 12.90
CA LYS A 40 6.90 3.96 13.01
C LYS A 40 6.62 4.70 11.72
N PHE A 41 5.34 4.92 11.47
CA PHE A 41 4.90 5.69 10.30
C PHE A 41 3.79 6.67 10.63
N TYR A 42 3.56 7.59 9.71
CA TYR A 42 2.63 8.69 9.80
C TYR A 42 1.41 8.42 8.92
N VAL A 43 0.23 8.60 9.48
CA VAL A 43 -1.06 8.52 8.77
C VAL A 43 -1.77 9.84 8.89
N GLU A 44 -2.36 10.34 7.79
CA GLU A 44 -3.13 11.58 7.72
C GLU A 44 -4.51 11.30 7.13
N GLY A 45 -5.54 11.80 7.80
CA GLY A 45 -6.95 11.65 7.41
C GLY A 45 -7.69 10.63 8.26
N LEU A 46 -8.97 10.92 8.54
CA LEU A 46 -9.81 10.09 9.40
C LEU A 46 -10.02 8.69 8.82
N LYS A 47 -10.33 8.62 7.53
CA LYS A 47 -10.59 7.35 6.85
C LYS A 47 -9.36 6.43 6.86
N GLU A 48 -8.20 6.94 6.50
CA GLU A 48 -6.95 6.20 6.48
C GLU A 48 -6.55 5.75 7.90
N LEU A 49 -6.78 6.60 8.91
CA LEU A 49 -6.53 6.29 10.31
C LEU A 49 -7.44 5.15 10.81
N MET A 50 -8.74 5.23 10.53
CA MET A 50 -9.69 4.18 10.86
C MET A 50 -9.30 2.84 10.23
N LEU A 51 -9.01 2.83 8.94
CA LEU A 51 -8.57 1.61 8.24
C LEU A 51 -7.29 1.02 8.85
N CYS A 52 -6.36 1.86 9.29
CA CYS A 52 -5.15 1.43 9.97
C CYS A 52 -5.46 0.72 11.30
N ILE A 53 -6.35 1.31 12.11
CA ILE A 53 -6.81 0.74 13.39
C ILE A 53 -7.55 -0.58 13.17
N GLU A 54 -8.54 -0.59 12.27
CA GLU A 54 -9.34 -1.78 11.92
C GLU A 54 -8.47 -2.92 11.40
N SER A 55 -7.38 -2.59 10.70
CA SER A 55 -6.39 -3.57 10.24
C SER A 55 -5.47 -4.05 11.37
N GLY A 56 -5.70 -3.62 12.63
CA GLY A 56 -4.99 -4.08 13.82
C GLY A 56 -3.57 -3.53 13.93
N PHE A 57 -3.27 -2.34 13.38
CA PHE A 57 -2.03 -1.64 13.66
C PHE A 57 -2.09 -0.99 15.04
N ILE A 58 -0.97 -1.00 15.75
CA ILE A 58 -0.89 -0.44 17.10
C ILE A 58 -0.69 1.07 16.98
N VAL A 59 -1.65 1.82 17.54
CA VAL A 59 -1.56 3.27 17.67
C VAL A 59 -0.45 3.62 18.67
N ASP A 60 0.43 4.55 18.30
CA ASP A 60 1.41 5.17 19.20
C ASP A 60 0.88 6.50 19.74
N THR A 61 0.42 7.38 18.85
CA THR A 61 -0.08 8.72 19.24
C THR A 61 -1.06 9.24 18.19
N ILE A 62 -2.14 9.86 18.63
CA ILE A 62 -3.13 10.55 17.78
C ILE A 62 -3.12 12.04 18.07
N TYR A 63 -3.11 12.82 17.01
CA TYR A 63 -3.18 14.28 17.00
C TYR A 63 -4.40 14.73 16.22
N CYS A 64 -5.10 15.75 16.70
CA CYS A 64 -6.23 16.32 15.96
C CYS A 64 -6.26 17.86 16.04
N SER A 65 -7.02 18.47 15.14
CA SER A 65 -7.45 19.86 15.29
C SER A 65 -8.52 19.99 16.37
N SER A 66 -8.70 21.18 16.91
CA SER A 66 -9.78 21.45 17.89
C SER A 66 -11.17 21.09 17.34
N ASN A 67 -11.40 21.26 16.04
CA ASN A 67 -12.67 21.02 15.38
C ASN A 67 -12.97 19.50 15.17
N MET A 68 -11.97 18.64 15.34
CA MET A 68 -12.09 17.19 15.09
C MET A 68 -12.45 16.39 16.34
N ASN A 69 -12.45 17.01 17.52
CA ASN A 69 -12.59 16.30 18.78
C ASN A 69 -13.93 15.53 18.87
N GLU A 70 -15.04 16.20 18.55
CA GLU A 70 -16.38 15.57 18.56
C GLU A 70 -16.47 14.39 17.58
N ILE A 71 -15.88 14.54 16.38
CA ILE A 71 -15.88 13.47 15.36
C ILE A 71 -15.09 12.26 15.85
N LEU A 72 -13.99 12.48 16.56
CA LEU A 72 -13.19 11.40 17.13
C LEU A 72 -13.93 10.67 18.24
N GLU A 73 -14.63 11.39 19.10
CA GLU A 73 -15.46 10.81 20.16
C GLU A 73 -16.56 9.93 19.58
N ILE A 74 -17.26 10.38 18.53
CA ILE A 74 -18.29 9.59 17.82
C ILE A 74 -17.68 8.29 17.27
N ASN A 75 -16.43 8.31 16.81
CA ASN A 75 -15.72 7.13 16.29
C ASN A 75 -14.99 6.34 17.38
N SER A 76 -15.18 6.67 18.66
CA SER A 76 -14.49 6.02 19.80
C SER A 76 -12.96 6.10 19.72
N ILE A 77 -12.44 7.16 19.11
CA ILE A 77 -11.01 7.43 19.01
C ILE A 77 -10.63 8.54 19.99
N LYS A 78 -9.63 8.30 20.81
CA LYS A 78 -9.07 9.29 21.72
C LYS A 78 -7.85 9.95 21.14
N ALA A 79 -7.87 11.29 21.00
CA ALA A 79 -6.69 12.06 20.69
C ALA A 79 -5.80 12.27 21.91
N ASP A 80 -4.50 12.15 21.75
CA ASP A 80 -3.50 12.46 22.79
C ASP A 80 -3.17 13.96 22.83
N TYR A 81 -3.22 14.61 21.67
CA TYR A 81 -2.85 16.03 21.51
C TYR A 81 -3.81 16.74 20.58
N VAL A 82 -4.21 17.95 21.00
CA VAL A 82 -4.89 18.93 20.13
C VAL A 82 -3.85 19.88 19.58
N ILE A 83 -3.85 20.11 18.28
CA ILE A 83 -2.94 21.02 17.59
C ILE A 83 -3.73 22.26 17.13
N ASP A 84 -3.15 23.44 17.35
CA ASP A 84 -3.71 24.71 16.86
C ASP A 84 -3.85 24.67 15.32
N ASN A 85 -4.99 25.13 14.82
CA ASN A 85 -5.32 25.15 13.39
C ASN A 85 -4.28 25.90 12.53
N LYS A 86 -3.61 26.92 13.10
CA LYS A 86 -2.52 27.65 12.41
C LYS A 86 -1.30 26.77 12.15
N ILE A 87 -1.08 25.75 12.97
CA ILE A 87 0.04 24.81 12.83
C ILE A 87 -0.34 23.67 11.88
N ILE A 88 -1.58 23.21 11.95
CA ILE A 88 -2.08 22.10 11.14
C ILE A 88 -1.84 22.33 9.65
N SER A 89 -2.18 23.49 9.13
CA SER A 89 -1.99 23.85 7.72
C SER A 89 -0.53 23.72 7.24
N GLN A 90 0.44 23.82 8.16
CA GLN A 90 1.88 23.68 7.86
C GLN A 90 2.39 22.25 7.92
N ILE A 91 1.63 21.34 8.54
CA ILE A 91 1.99 19.92 8.65
C ILE A 91 1.20 19.03 7.71
N MET A 92 0.06 19.45 7.23
CA MET A 92 -0.78 18.67 6.30
C MET A 92 -0.11 18.50 4.93
N MET A 93 -0.30 17.34 4.33
CA MET A 93 0.08 17.09 2.93
C MET A 93 -1.01 17.53 1.95
N ARG A 94 -2.25 17.63 2.41
CA ARG A 94 -3.43 18.09 1.66
C ARG A 94 -4.41 18.77 2.64
N LYS A 95 -5.43 19.44 2.13
CA LYS A 95 -6.54 19.88 2.98
C LYS A 95 -7.31 18.63 3.45
N THR A 96 -7.11 18.24 4.69
CA THR A 96 -7.81 17.15 5.37
C THR A 96 -8.53 17.69 6.60
N GLU A 97 -9.21 16.82 7.30
CA GLU A 97 -9.96 17.16 8.52
C GLU A 97 -9.06 17.58 9.68
N GLY A 98 -7.73 17.52 9.52
CA GLY A 98 -6.77 17.90 10.57
C GLY A 98 -6.60 16.82 11.64
N ILE A 99 -6.56 15.58 11.23
CA ILE A 99 -6.23 14.43 12.08
C ILE A 99 -5.00 13.71 11.59
N PHE A 100 -4.15 13.28 12.52
CA PHE A 100 -2.91 12.54 12.25
C PHE A 100 -2.71 11.43 13.27
N GLY A 101 -2.20 10.29 12.80
CA GLY A 101 -1.79 9.18 13.65
C GLY A 101 -0.34 8.81 13.44
N ILE A 102 0.33 8.43 14.53
CA ILE A 102 1.59 7.69 14.50
C ILE A 102 1.27 6.25 14.86
N PHE A 103 1.74 5.33 14.05
CA PHE A 103 1.52 3.89 14.22
C PHE A 103 2.84 3.15 14.20
N ASN A 104 2.86 2.01 14.90
CA ASN A 104 3.98 1.08 14.86
C ASN A 104 3.91 0.21 13.60
N GLU A 105 5.04 -0.05 12.96
CA GLU A 105 5.10 -0.98 11.83
C GLU A 105 4.74 -2.40 12.27
N LYS A 106 4.01 -3.11 11.45
CA LYS A 106 3.81 -4.56 11.60
C LYS A 106 4.97 -5.31 10.96
N VAL A 107 5.47 -6.30 11.68
CA VAL A 107 6.40 -7.28 11.11
C VAL A 107 5.57 -8.34 10.40
N ASN A 108 5.43 -8.24 9.09
CA ASN A 108 4.83 -9.30 8.29
C ASN A 108 5.80 -10.49 8.25
N LYS A 109 5.45 -11.58 8.91
CA LYS A 109 6.23 -12.81 8.85
C LYS A 109 5.84 -13.57 7.58
N ILE A 110 6.77 -13.76 6.66
CA ILE A 110 6.60 -14.53 5.41
C ILE A 110 5.97 -15.90 5.69
N ASN A 111 6.35 -16.53 6.80
CA ASN A 111 5.88 -17.87 7.19
C ASN A 111 4.41 -17.93 7.63
N THR A 112 3.71 -16.82 7.73
CA THR A 112 2.29 -16.78 8.14
C THR A 112 1.33 -16.69 6.97
N ILE A 113 1.82 -16.52 5.74
CA ILE A 113 0.99 -16.42 4.54
C ILE A 113 0.97 -17.75 3.83
N ASP A 114 -0.22 -18.32 3.73
CA ASP A 114 -0.46 -19.56 2.99
C ASP A 114 -0.85 -19.23 1.53
N PHE A 115 0.13 -19.36 0.64
CA PHE A 115 -0.07 -19.16 -0.79
C PHE A 115 -0.77 -20.35 -1.48
N SER A 116 -0.99 -21.46 -0.78
CA SER A 116 -1.64 -22.64 -1.38
C SER A 116 -3.07 -22.35 -1.83
N LYS A 117 -3.74 -21.41 -1.16
CA LYS A 117 -5.11 -20.97 -1.44
C LYS A 117 -5.21 -19.79 -2.40
N ASP A 118 -4.08 -19.17 -2.75
CA ASP A 118 -4.07 -18.05 -3.68
C ASP A 118 -4.12 -18.56 -5.12
N GLU A 119 -5.12 -18.12 -5.84
CA GLU A 119 -5.22 -18.37 -7.28
C GLU A 119 -4.56 -17.25 -8.10
N PHE A 120 -4.31 -16.10 -7.49
CA PHE A 120 -3.70 -14.95 -8.15
C PHE A 120 -2.82 -14.17 -7.18
N VAL A 121 -1.59 -13.90 -7.59
CA VAL A 121 -0.66 -13.00 -6.88
C VAL A 121 -0.08 -11.98 -7.84
N LEU A 122 -0.03 -10.73 -7.40
CA LEU A 122 0.65 -9.65 -8.13
C LEU A 122 2.07 -9.50 -7.63
N ILE A 123 3.02 -9.45 -8.55
CA ILE A 123 4.43 -9.20 -8.29
C ILE A 123 4.81 -7.88 -8.93
N LEU A 124 5.33 -6.95 -8.15
CA LEU A 124 5.91 -5.71 -8.63
C LEU A 124 7.44 -5.86 -8.66
N ASP A 125 8.02 -5.92 -9.85
CA ASP A 125 9.47 -6.01 -10.05
C ASP A 125 10.08 -4.61 -9.95
N ARG A 126 10.88 -4.36 -8.91
CA ARG A 126 11.60 -3.10 -8.66
C ARG A 126 10.75 -1.83 -8.83
N PRO A 127 9.58 -1.73 -8.19
CA PRO A 127 8.69 -0.58 -8.36
C PRO A 127 9.33 0.69 -7.80
N GLU A 128 9.18 1.83 -8.50
CA GLU A 128 9.87 3.07 -8.18
C GLU A 128 8.95 4.16 -7.61
N LYS A 129 7.83 4.46 -8.29
CA LYS A 129 7.00 5.63 -7.98
C LYS A 129 5.96 5.36 -6.89
N PRO A 130 6.07 5.99 -5.69
CA PRO A 130 5.13 5.74 -4.59
C PRO A 130 3.65 5.97 -4.96
N GLY A 131 3.37 6.96 -5.83
CA GLY A 131 2.00 7.25 -6.28
C GLY A 131 1.38 6.09 -7.08
N ASN A 132 2.14 5.49 -8.01
CA ASN A 132 1.70 4.35 -8.79
C ASN A 132 1.50 3.12 -7.90
N ILE A 133 2.44 2.88 -6.99
CA ILE A 133 2.38 1.75 -6.07
C ILE A 133 1.12 1.81 -5.20
N GLY A 134 0.81 2.99 -4.64
CA GLY A 134 -0.42 3.16 -3.85
C GLY A 134 -1.69 3.01 -4.69
N ALA A 135 -1.70 3.50 -5.94
CA ALA A 135 -2.82 3.30 -6.85
C ALA A 135 -3.03 1.81 -7.21
N ILE A 136 -1.92 1.06 -7.40
CA ILE A 136 -1.96 -0.39 -7.60
C ILE A 136 -2.54 -1.08 -6.36
N PHE A 137 -2.09 -0.74 -5.16
CA PHE A 137 -2.61 -1.32 -3.92
C PHE A 137 -4.10 -1.09 -3.77
N ARG A 138 -4.57 0.11 -4.10
CA ARG A 138 -6.00 0.44 -4.09
C ARG A 138 -6.80 -0.43 -5.06
N SER A 139 -6.34 -0.58 -6.31
CA SER A 139 -7.03 -1.41 -7.31
C SER A 139 -7.01 -2.89 -6.92
N TYR A 140 -5.88 -3.38 -6.40
CA TYR A 140 -5.69 -4.75 -5.99
C TYR A 140 -6.63 -5.16 -4.85
N GLU A 141 -6.72 -4.32 -3.81
CA GLU A 141 -7.66 -4.50 -2.71
C GLU A 141 -9.12 -4.41 -3.16
N ALA A 142 -9.44 -3.43 -4.01
CA ALA A 142 -10.80 -3.22 -4.54
C ALA A 142 -11.30 -4.42 -5.37
N PHE A 143 -10.42 -5.15 -6.02
CA PHE A 143 -10.73 -6.40 -6.73
C PHE A 143 -10.78 -7.64 -5.82
N GLY A 144 -10.59 -7.48 -4.51
CA GLY A 144 -10.70 -8.54 -3.51
C GLY A 144 -9.42 -9.37 -3.29
N PHE A 145 -8.30 -8.99 -3.92
CA PHE A 145 -7.02 -9.64 -3.71
C PHE A 145 -6.35 -9.17 -2.42
N LYS A 146 -5.51 -10.00 -1.81
CA LYS A 146 -4.87 -9.70 -0.52
C LYS A 146 -3.35 -9.78 -0.52
N ASN A 147 -2.78 -10.78 -1.20
CA ASN A 147 -1.36 -11.07 -1.15
C ASN A 147 -0.63 -10.45 -2.35
N ILE A 148 0.28 -9.53 -2.08
CA ILE A 148 1.08 -8.84 -3.10
C ILE A 148 2.56 -8.96 -2.77
N ILE A 149 3.38 -9.18 -3.77
CA ILE A 149 4.83 -9.34 -3.64
C ILE A 149 5.54 -8.16 -4.29
N ILE A 150 6.53 -7.64 -3.60
CA ILE A 150 7.44 -6.62 -4.12
C ILE A 150 8.83 -7.23 -4.20
N ALA A 151 9.36 -7.34 -5.41
CA ALA A 151 10.65 -7.95 -5.67
C ALA A 151 11.76 -6.92 -5.81
N GLU A 152 12.98 -7.28 -5.36
CA GLU A 152 14.24 -6.56 -5.58
C GLU A 152 14.19 -5.06 -5.22
N THR A 153 13.60 -4.72 -4.05
CA THR A 153 13.50 -3.32 -3.63
C THR A 153 13.54 -3.11 -2.12
N ASN A 154 14.06 -1.97 -1.72
CA ASN A 154 14.01 -1.45 -0.35
C ASN A 154 12.86 -0.45 -0.14
N LEU A 155 11.82 -0.54 -0.95
CA LEU A 155 10.65 0.36 -0.88
C LEU A 155 10.11 0.46 0.54
N ASP A 156 9.81 1.69 0.95
CA ASP A 156 9.06 1.97 2.17
C ASP A 156 7.56 1.94 1.88
N ILE A 157 6.90 0.83 2.21
CA ILE A 157 5.47 0.64 1.97
C ILE A 157 4.60 1.59 2.80
N TYR A 158 5.13 2.11 3.91
CA TYR A 158 4.48 3.11 4.75
C TYR A 158 4.86 4.55 4.39
N ASN A 159 5.41 4.77 3.20
CA ASN A 159 5.58 6.12 2.66
C ASN A 159 4.22 6.84 2.63
N PRO A 160 4.10 8.06 3.17
CA PRO A 160 2.83 8.80 3.22
C PRO A 160 2.16 8.99 1.85
N ILE A 161 2.94 9.03 0.75
CA ILE A 161 2.40 9.07 -0.60
C ILE A 161 1.70 7.76 -0.96
N ILE A 162 2.27 6.60 -0.59
CA ILE A 162 1.65 5.29 -0.80
C ILE A 162 0.36 5.18 0.01
N ILE A 163 0.39 5.52 1.30
CA ILE A 163 -0.79 5.49 2.16
C ILE A 163 -1.92 6.34 1.56
N ARG A 164 -1.59 7.56 1.14
CA ARG A 164 -2.53 8.51 0.55
C ARG A 164 -3.08 8.03 -0.79
N SER A 165 -2.23 7.60 -1.73
CA SER A 165 -2.66 7.17 -3.06
C SER A 165 -3.41 5.84 -3.05
N SER A 166 -3.17 5.00 -2.03
CA SER A 166 -3.94 3.79 -1.79
C SER A 166 -5.26 4.03 -1.04
N LEU A 167 -5.53 5.24 -0.54
CA LEU A 167 -6.65 5.54 0.37
C LEU A 167 -6.70 4.58 1.57
N GLY A 168 -5.53 4.20 2.10
CA GLY A 168 -5.42 3.26 3.22
C GLY A 168 -5.51 1.77 2.85
N ALA A 169 -5.72 1.39 1.58
CA ALA A 169 -5.77 -0.02 1.16
C ALA A 169 -4.48 -0.77 1.50
N VAL A 170 -3.33 -0.06 1.56
CA VAL A 170 -2.05 -0.63 2.00
C VAL A 170 -2.14 -1.37 3.35
N PHE A 171 -3.04 -0.97 4.24
CA PHE A 171 -3.20 -1.58 5.56
C PHE A 171 -3.97 -2.91 5.53
N LYS A 172 -4.76 -3.15 4.49
CA LYS A 172 -5.55 -4.37 4.30
C LYS A 172 -4.81 -5.46 3.52
N LEU A 173 -3.68 -5.11 2.90
CA LEU A 173 -2.90 -6.01 2.07
C LEU A 173 -1.78 -6.70 2.86
N ASN A 174 -1.52 -7.95 2.52
CA ASN A 174 -0.33 -8.67 2.92
C ASN A 174 0.78 -8.38 1.92
N ILE A 175 1.64 -7.42 2.24
CA ILE A 175 2.71 -6.99 1.36
C ILE A 175 4.02 -7.67 1.78
N LEU A 176 4.57 -8.47 0.88
CA LEU A 176 5.78 -9.24 1.10
C LEU A 176 6.92 -8.73 0.23
N LYS A 177 8.12 -8.78 0.77
CA LYS A 177 9.34 -8.44 0.03
C LYS A 177 10.20 -9.67 -0.16
N PHE A 178 10.61 -9.89 -1.40
CA PHE A 178 11.45 -11.02 -1.77
C PHE A 178 12.62 -10.57 -2.64
N SER A 179 13.73 -11.31 -2.54
CA SER A 179 14.73 -11.37 -3.61
C SER A 179 14.19 -12.23 -4.76
N PHE A 180 14.75 -12.05 -5.96
CA PHE A 180 14.36 -12.85 -7.12
C PHE A 180 14.50 -14.37 -6.85
N GLU A 181 15.62 -14.82 -6.29
CA GLU A 181 15.86 -16.24 -6.03
C GLU A 181 14.90 -16.84 -5.00
N GLY A 182 14.59 -16.11 -3.94
CA GLY A 182 13.59 -16.53 -2.95
C GLY A 182 12.20 -16.64 -3.56
N LEU A 183 11.86 -15.67 -4.42
CA LEU A 183 10.57 -15.64 -5.09
C LEU A 183 10.43 -16.77 -6.13
N LYS A 184 11.45 -17.01 -6.94
CA LYS A 184 11.51 -18.11 -7.90
C LYS A 184 11.25 -19.48 -7.23
N THR A 185 11.88 -19.70 -6.08
CA THR A 185 11.68 -20.90 -5.28
C THR A 185 10.24 -21.05 -4.80
N LEU A 186 9.65 -19.96 -4.29
CA LEU A 186 8.25 -19.91 -3.85
C LEU A 186 7.30 -20.21 -5.01
N LEU A 187 7.44 -19.52 -6.13
CA LEU A 187 6.54 -19.66 -7.29
C LEU A 187 6.54 -21.09 -7.83
N LYS A 188 7.72 -21.72 -7.90
CA LYS A 188 7.87 -23.13 -8.31
C LYS A 188 7.20 -24.09 -7.31
N LYS A 189 7.46 -23.91 -6.01
CA LYS A 189 6.86 -24.73 -4.94
C LYS A 189 5.34 -24.67 -4.98
N GLU A 190 4.80 -23.46 -5.12
CA GLU A 190 3.36 -23.21 -5.10
C GLU A 190 2.69 -23.41 -6.47
N LYS A 191 3.45 -23.81 -7.51
CA LYS A 191 2.98 -24.12 -8.88
C LYS A 191 2.23 -22.95 -9.54
N PHE A 192 2.69 -21.72 -9.33
CA PHE A 192 2.16 -20.57 -10.05
C PHE A 192 2.60 -20.57 -11.51
N LYS A 193 1.66 -20.31 -12.42
CA LYS A 193 1.96 -19.92 -13.80
C LYS A 193 2.41 -18.48 -13.83
N ILE A 194 3.61 -18.23 -14.34
CA ILE A 194 4.25 -16.92 -14.31
C ILE A 194 3.92 -16.16 -15.59
N ILE A 195 3.16 -15.08 -15.48
CA ILE A 195 2.81 -14.20 -16.58
C ILE A 195 3.51 -12.86 -16.40
N VAL A 196 4.29 -12.45 -17.39
CA VAL A 196 4.96 -11.16 -17.41
C VAL A 196 4.18 -10.19 -18.29
N SER A 197 3.94 -8.96 -17.80
CA SER A 197 3.40 -7.87 -18.63
C SER A 197 4.53 -7.04 -19.22
N ASP A 198 4.54 -6.91 -20.55
CA ASP A 198 5.52 -6.10 -21.30
C ASP A 198 4.83 -5.36 -22.45
N VAL A 199 5.26 -4.12 -22.72
CA VAL A 199 4.68 -3.29 -23.80
C VAL A 199 4.93 -3.87 -25.18
N ASP A 200 6.05 -4.61 -25.39
CA ASP A 200 6.40 -5.22 -26.67
C ASP A 200 5.82 -6.64 -26.86
N ALA A 201 4.99 -7.10 -25.93
CA ALA A 201 4.42 -8.43 -26.02
C ALA A 201 3.44 -8.55 -27.18
N LYS A 202 3.53 -9.66 -27.92
CA LYS A 202 2.66 -9.95 -29.07
C LYS A 202 1.30 -10.54 -28.66
N ILE A 203 1.21 -11.11 -27.45
CA ILE A 203 -0.01 -11.77 -26.97
C ILE A 203 -0.84 -10.75 -26.20
N PRO A 204 -2.05 -10.41 -26.66
CA PRO A 204 -2.93 -9.54 -25.89
C PRO A 204 -3.34 -10.14 -24.55
N TYR A 205 -3.40 -9.31 -23.50
CA TYR A 205 -3.72 -9.71 -22.13
C TYR A 205 -5.05 -10.49 -22.01
N ASN A 206 -6.03 -10.18 -22.84
CA ASN A 206 -7.36 -10.79 -22.85
C ASN A 206 -7.45 -12.10 -23.70
N LYS A 207 -6.34 -12.55 -24.27
CA LYS A 207 -6.25 -13.81 -25.02
C LYS A 207 -5.56 -14.92 -24.22
N VAL A 208 -5.20 -14.65 -22.96
CA VAL A 208 -4.56 -15.62 -22.06
C VAL A 208 -5.55 -16.05 -20.99
N ASN A 209 -5.51 -17.33 -20.62
CA ASN A 209 -6.31 -17.83 -19.52
C ASN A 209 -5.76 -17.30 -18.19
N LEU A 210 -6.50 -16.41 -17.54
CA LEU A 210 -6.20 -15.83 -16.25
C LEU A 210 -6.96 -16.50 -15.08
N LYS A 211 -7.65 -17.63 -15.32
CA LYS A 211 -8.38 -18.40 -14.28
C LYS A 211 -7.48 -19.35 -13.49
N GLU A 212 -6.33 -19.72 -14.06
CA GLU A 212 -5.38 -20.62 -13.41
C GLU A 212 -4.72 -19.96 -12.19
N LYS A 213 -3.88 -20.72 -11.47
CA LYS A 213 -3.05 -20.18 -10.38
C LYS A 213 -1.91 -19.33 -10.95
N ILE A 214 -2.07 -18.01 -10.93
CA ILE A 214 -1.24 -17.06 -11.68
C ILE A 214 -0.43 -16.15 -10.77
N ALA A 215 0.84 -15.96 -11.13
CA ALA A 215 1.70 -14.88 -10.67
C ALA A 215 1.87 -13.86 -11.82
N LEU A 216 1.20 -12.72 -11.72
CA LEU A 216 1.34 -11.61 -12.67
C LEU A 216 2.51 -10.73 -12.27
N VAL A 217 3.51 -10.59 -13.15
CA VAL A 217 4.68 -9.73 -12.92
C VAL A 217 4.54 -8.45 -13.72
N MET A 218 4.58 -7.32 -13.01
CA MET A 218 4.57 -5.98 -13.57
C MET A 218 5.94 -5.31 -13.36
N GLY A 219 6.50 -4.72 -14.40
CA GLY A 219 7.80 -4.05 -14.37
C GLY A 219 7.76 -2.63 -13.80
N PRO A 220 8.92 -2.01 -13.60
CA PRO A 220 9.01 -0.61 -13.20
C PRO A 220 8.62 0.34 -14.33
N GLU A 221 8.38 1.62 -13.99
CA GLU A 221 7.87 2.61 -14.94
C GLU A 221 8.88 3.03 -16.02
N LYS A 222 10.17 2.98 -15.71
CA LYS A 222 11.24 3.48 -16.60
C LYS A 222 11.93 2.41 -17.41
N SER A 223 11.80 1.16 -16.99
CA SER A 223 12.43 0.02 -17.64
C SER A 223 11.45 -1.15 -17.74
N LYS A 224 11.78 -2.11 -18.57
CA LYS A 224 10.99 -3.34 -18.71
C LYS A 224 11.17 -4.24 -17.50
N VAL A 225 10.29 -5.23 -17.36
CA VAL A 225 10.48 -6.35 -16.42
C VAL A 225 11.86 -6.96 -16.62
N SER A 226 12.50 -7.35 -15.54
CA SER A 226 13.86 -7.90 -15.58
C SER A 226 13.94 -9.15 -16.47
N ASN A 227 15.11 -9.35 -17.09
CA ASN A 227 15.34 -10.54 -17.90
C ASN A 227 15.20 -11.83 -17.11
N ASP A 228 15.44 -11.79 -15.80
CA ASP A 228 15.34 -12.96 -14.97
C ASP A 228 13.87 -13.43 -14.84
N PHE A 229 12.91 -12.52 -14.66
CA PHE A 229 11.49 -12.87 -14.70
C PHE A 229 11.05 -13.31 -16.10
N LYS A 230 11.55 -12.68 -17.16
CA LYS A 230 11.24 -13.10 -18.54
C LYS A 230 11.73 -14.52 -18.86
N LYS A 231 12.90 -14.93 -18.35
CA LYS A 231 13.44 -16.28 -18.54
C LYS A 231 12.63 -17.37 -17.86
N ILE A 232 11.98 -17.07 -16.75
CA ILE A 232 11.16 -18.05 -16.00
C ILE A 232 9.68 -17.94 -16.29
N SER A 233 9.26 -16.99 -17.15
CA SER A 233 7.85 -16.77 -17.46
C SER A 233 7.29 -17.83 -18.41
N ASP A 234 6.06 -18.25 -18.15
CA ASP A 234 5.31 -19.15 -19.05
C ASP A 234 4.71 -18.39 -20.23
N CYS A 235 4.45 -17.07 -20.04
CA CYS A 235 3.84 -16.22 -21.05
C CYS A 235 4.19 -14.76 -20.82
N VAL A 236 4.35 -14.01 -21.93
CA VAL A 236 4.50 -12.55 -21.92
C VAL A 236 3.31 -11.93 -22.63
N ILE A 237 2.58 -11.07 -21.92
CA ILE A 237 1.34 -10.43 -22.38
C ILE A 237 1.47 -8.92 -22.47
N GLY A 238 0.72 -8.30 -23.35
CA GLY A 238 0.68 -6.84 -23.50
C GLY A 238 -0.73 -6.30 -23.62
N ILE A 239 -0.89 -5.02 -23.34
CA ILE A 239 -2.11 -4.27 -23.64
C ILE A 239 -1.92 -3.65 -25.02
N PRO A 240 -2.77 -3.99 -26.02
CA PRO A 240 -2.66 -3.41 -27.35
C PRO A 240 -2.82 -1.89 -27.32
N MET A 241 -1.88 -1.19 -27.95
CA MET A 241 -1.88 0.26 -28.09
C MET A 241 -2.25 0.63 -29.52
N TYR A 242 -3.20 1.53 -29.69
CA TYR A 242 -3.71 1.95 -31.01
C TYR A 242 -3.48 3.44 -31.27
N GLY A 243 -2.91 4.17 -30.34
CA GLY A 243 -2.56 5.58 -30.44
C GLY A 243 -1.03 5.79 -30.51
N ASP A 244 -0.61 7.04 -30.44
CA ASP A 244 0.80 7.46 -30.61
C ASP A 244 1.64 7.37 -29.32
N VAL A 245 1.05 7.00 -28.17
CA VAL A 245 1.79 6.89 -26.92
C VAL A 245 2.44 5.50 -26.78
N ASP A 246 3.67 5.46 -26.29
CA ASP A 246 4.48 4.22 -26.21
C ASP A 246 4.01 3.25 -25.12
N SER A 247 3.37 3.75 -24.05
CA SER A 247 2.95 2.92 -22.91
C SER A 247 1.86 3.57 -22.06
N LEU A 248 1.15 2.75 -21.31
CA LEU A 248 0.26 3.20 -20.24
C LEU A 248 1.04 3.40 -18.93
N ASN A 249 0.50 4.26 -18.06
CA ASN A 249 0.96 4.32 -16.69
C ASN A 249 0.88 2.93 -16.02
N LEU A 250 1.88 2.58 -15.20
CA LEU A 250 1.96 1.26 -14.57
C LEU A 250 0.70 0.89 -13.79
N SER A 251 0.13 1.83 -13.01
CA SER A 251 -1.08 1.53 -12.23
C SER A 251 -2.32 1.33 -13.11
N VAL A 252 -2.39 2.02 -14.25
CA VAL A 252 -3.46 1.86 -15.23
C VAL A 252 -3.34 0.49 -15.90
N ALA A 253 -2.16 0.15 -16.43
CA ALA A 253 -1.90 -1.15 -17.05
C ALA A 253 -2.21 -2.31 -16.08
N THR A 254 -1.73 -2.20 -14.85
CA THR A 254 -2.02 -3.20 -13.81
C THR A 254 -3.52 -3.35 -13.57
N SER A 255 -4.25 -2.22 -13.45
CA SER A 255 -5.69 -2.25 -13.16
C SER A 255 -6.50 -2.88 -14.31
N ILE A 256 -6.11 -2.66 -15.56
CA ILE A 256 -6.74 -3.29 -16.75
C ILE A 256 -6.59 -4.82 -16.68
N ILE A 257 -5.39 -5.33 -16.42
CA ILE A 257 -5.14 -6.77 -16.36
C ILE A 257 -5.83 -7.41 -15.14
N LEU A 258 -5.85 -6.71 -14.00
CA LEU A 258 -6.58 -7.16 -12.81
C LEU A 258 -8.09 -7.26 -13.07
N ALA A 259 -8.68 -6.25 -13.73
CA ALA A 259 -10.09 -6.25 -14.09
C ALA A 259 -10.44 -7.44 -14.99
N GLU A 260 -9.62 -7.72 -15.99
CA GLU A 260 -9.79 -8.88 -16.86
C GLU A 260 -9.65 -10.20 -16.09
N SER A 261 -8.68 -10.31 -15.19
CA SER A 261 -8.52 -11.49 -14.34
C SER A 261 -9.78 -11.78 -13.51
N VAL A 262 -10.36 -10.74 -12.91
CA VAL A 262 -11.61 -10.87 -12.14
C VAL A 262 -12.79 -11.22 -13.05
N ASN A 263 -12.89 -10.57 -14.22
CA ASN A 263 -13.94 -10.84 -15.20
C ASN A 263 -13.93 -12.32 -15.61
N GLN A 264 -12.77 -12.85 -16.00
CA GLN A 264 -12.66 -14.26 -16.39
C GLN A 264 -13.00 -15.23 -15.25
N ARG A 265 -12.68 -14.90 -13.98
CA ARG A 265 -12.94 -15.75 -12.80
C ARG A 265 -14.40 -15.72 -12.34
N LYS A 266 -15.14 -14.63 -12.55
CA LYS A 266 -16.54 -14.47 -12.11
C LYS A 266 -17.56 -15.04 -13.11
N ILE A 267 -17.19 -15.18 -14.39
CA ILE A 267 -18.08 -15.69 -15.45
C ILE A 267 -18.07 -17.23 -15.52
N SER A 268 -17.45 -17.90 -14.57
CA SER A 268 -17.35 -19.36 -14.51
C SER A 268 -18.42 -20.00 -13.65
#